data_544d81b9133ada93fb6b4d8ee42ad0bb
#
_entry.id   544d81b9133ada93fb6b4d8ee42ad0bb
#
_cell.length_a   1.000
_cell.length_b   1.000
_cell.length_c   1.000
_cell.angle_alpha   90.00
_cell.angle_beta   90.00
_cell.angle_gamma   90.00
#
_symmetry.space_group_name_H-M   'P 1'
#
loop_
_entity.id
_entity.type
_entity.pdbx_description
1 polymer ?
#
loop_
_entity_poly.entity_id
_entity_poly.type
_entity_poly.pdbx_seq_one_letter_code
_entity_poly.pdbx_strand_id
1 'polypeptide(L)'
;MFSYGMANRDGHTLYEHLYRCIRHDIAHGVVRAGQKLPSKRALAEHLGVSLVTVEAAYRQLVAEGYVMSRERSGYFVCELAPAEKIGLLSDGLPSDARAAADGSALDSRGSGDGLTPDERSAVDGAEFDSPVLHDFTRGDAATKIFPYSAWAKTVRRVLSDSTSESLAQASTAAGSPQLRRAIANYLREYRGMSVSPDQIIIGAGSQVLYQLVVQLLGRQKVYAIETPGYPLLAKMYAALNAKFCLIPVDEQGVNVGALMESNADILHVMPSHQFPTSAVMSASRRRELLNWTREAPGRFIIEDDYDSEFRMHGRPVATLFGIDAAGKVLYLNSFAKSLGSAFRIAYLVLPESLAQRFNAELGFYSNTVSPLDQLALASFIEEGHYERHVNRLRTHARRSQEALVEALRKGPLAHRLRFEGLGGGLHFVMAFKDKRSEAELAGLAAKAGVGLAPIGSFSLAADALFSGALTSDALAADSSESTSFGDGMPRFVLRYDGSSESAAEDAARALESAWS
;
A
#
# COMPACT_ATOMS: atom_id res chain seq x y z
N MET A 1 5.59 16.98 -33.37
CA MET A 1 5.54 17.64 -32.07
C MET A 1 4.16 17.42 -31.52
N PHE A 2 3.96 17.18 -30.25
CA PHE A 2 2.64 16.81 -29.67
C PHE A 2 1.65 17.98 -29.81
N SER A 3 0.47 17.72 -30.37
CA SER A 3 -0.58 18.74 -30.51
C SER A 3 -1.76 18.34 -29.62
N TYR A 4 -1.74 18.82 -28.38
CA TYR A 4 -2.82 18.59 -27.43
C TYR A 4 -3.67 19.84 -27.29
N GLY A 5 -5.00 19.68 -27.45
CA GLY A 5 -5.94 20.79 -27.29
C GLY A 5 -6.07 21.20 -25.83
N MET A 6 -5.25 22.14 -25.37
CA MET A 6 -5.22 22.58 -23.96
C MET A 6 -6.47 23.36 -23.50
N ALA A 7 -7.39 23.68 -24.41
CA ALA A 7 -8.63 24.39 -24.10
C ALA A 7 -9.75 23.47 -23.60
N ASN A 8 -9.83 22.24 -24.07
CA ASN A 8 -10.88 21.28 -23.69
C ASN A 8 -10.34 20.31 -22.63
N ARG A 9 -10.60 20.59 -21.36
CA ARG A 9 -9.94 19.95 -20.21
C ARG A 9 -10.86 19.06 -19.37
N ASP A 10 -12.14 18.95 -19.71
CA ASP A 10 -13.15 18.15 -18.98
C ASP A 10 -13.06 18.29 -17.44
N GLY A 11 -12.86 19.54 -16.97
CA GLY A 11 -12.75 19.83 -15.53
C GLY A 11 -11.35 19.55 -14.91
N HIS A 12 -10.37 19.07 -15.70
CA HIS A 12 -9.03 18.77 -15.21
C HIS A 12 -8.10 20.00 -15.18
N THR A 13 -7.11 19.98 -14.29
CA THR A 13 -6.03 20.97 -14.33
C THR A 13 -5.15 20.81 -15.58
N LEU A 14 -4.43 21.87 -15.98
CA LEU A 14 -3.59 21.85 -17.19
C LEU A 14 -2.56 20.71 -17.17
N TYR A 15 -1.91 20.45 -16.02
CA TYR A 15 -0.91 19.38 -15.95
C TYR A 15 -1.53 17.99 -16.02
N GLU A 16 -2.74 17.81 -15.46
CA GLU A 16 -3.47 16.55 -15.51
C GLU A 16 -3.92 16.19 -16.92
N HIS A 17 -4.44 17.19 -17.62
CA HIS A 17 -4.83 17.02 -19.02
C HIS A 17 -3.61 16.63 -19.87
N LEU A 18 -2.49 17.36 -19.74
CA LEU A 18 -1.25 17.06 -20.43
C LEU A 18 -0.71 15.66 -20.07
N TYR A 19 -0.67 15.31 -18.79
CA TYR A 19 -0.26 13.98 -18.33
C TYR A 19 -1.12 12.87 -18.97
N ARG A 20 -2.46 13.01 -18.96
CA ARG A 20 -3.38 12.03 -19.55
C ARG A 20 -3.17 11.86 -21.05
N CYS A 21 -3.00 12.94 -21.78
CA CYS A 21 -2.73 12.91 -23.21
C CYS A 21 -1.44 12.14 -23.52
N ILE A 22 -0.34 12.50 -22.87
CA ILE A 22 0.96 11.82 -23.09
C ILE A 22 0.88 10.34 -22.67
N ARG A 23 0.28 10.04 -21.53
CA ARG A 23 0.09 8.67 -21.06
C ARG A 23 -0.73 7.84 -22.07
N HIS A 24 -1.82 8.42 -22.59
CA HIS A 24 -2.65 7.77 -23.60
C HIS A 24 -1.84 7.45 -24.86
N ASP A 25 -1.07 8.41 -25.36
CA ASP A 25 -0.25 8.24 -26.56
C ASP A 25 0.83 7.17 -26.39
N ILE A 26 1.47 7.13 -25.20
CA ILE A 26 2.43 6.07 -24.86
C ILE A 26 1.72 4.70 -24.77
N ALA A 27 0.57 4.65 -24.09
CA ALA A 27 -0.18 3.42 -23.88
C ALA A 27 -0.69 2.78 -25.18
N HIS A 28 -1.01 3.60 -26.20
CA HIS A 28 -1.50 3.16 -27.51
C HIS A 28 -0.39 3.09 -28.58
N GLY A 29 0.88 3.30 -28.19
CA GLY A 29 2.03 3.19 -29.10
C GLY A 29 2.17 4.35 -30.09
N VAL A 30 1.40 5.44 -29.95
CA VAL A 30 1.55 6.67 -30.72
C VAL A 30 2.92 7.29 -30.45
N VAL A 31 3.35 7.26 -29.18
CA VAL A 31 4.74 7.58 -28.77
C VAL A 31 5.44 6.27 -28.43
N ARG A 32 6.46 5.93 -29.21
CA ARG A 32 7.11 4.62 -29.17
C ARG A 32 8.05 4.48 -27.97
N ALA A 33 8.23 3.25 -27.50
CA ALA A 33 9.27 2.91 -26.52
C ALA A 33 10.66 3.37 -27.01
N GLY A 34 11.46 3.88 -26.07
CA GLY A 34 12.77 4.47 -26.38
C GLY A 34 12.75 5.86 -27.00
N GLN A 35 11.58 6.35 -27.43
CA GLN A 35 11.46 7.67 -28.01
C GLN A 35 11.75 8.76 -26.97
N LYS A 36 12.57 9.75 -27.37
CA LYS A 36 12.86 10.92 -26.54
C LYS A 36 11.69 11.89 -26.59
N LEU A 37 11.20 12.30 -25.40
CA LEU A 37 10.20 13.35 -25.28
C LEU A 37 10.85 14.75 -25.48
N PRO A 38 10.09 15.77 -25.90
CA PRO A 38 10.56 17.14 -25.96
C PRO A 38 11.11 17.61 -24.60
N SER A 39 12.03 18.57 -24.61
CA SER A 39 12.46 19.19 -23.36
C SER A 39 11.28 19.91 -22.68
N LYS A 40 11.31 20.01 -21.36
CA LYS A 40 10.24 20.70 -20.61
C LYS A 40 9.96 22.12 -21.14
N ARG A 41 11.03 22.85 -21.49
CA ARG A 41 10.91 24.22 -22.03
C ARG A 41 10.28 24.22 -23.43
N ALA A 42 10.78 23.36 -24.31
CA ALA A 42 10.25 23.27 -25.69
C ALA A 42 8.77 22.84 -25.73
N LEU A 43 8.36 21.92 -24.84
CA LEU A 43 6.96 21.52 -24.78
C LEU A 43 6.06 22.59 -24.16
N ALA A 44 6.54 23.30 -23.14
CA ALA A 44 5.82 24.41 -22.52
C ALA A 44 5.56 25.55 -23.51
N GLU A 45 6.58 25.93 -24.27
CA GLU A 45 6.48 26.94 -25.33
C GLU A 45 5.53 26.51 -26.44
N HIS A 46 5.66 25.27 -26.92
CA HIS A 46 4.82 24.73 -27.99
C HIS A 46 3.33 24.66 -27.64
N LEU A 47 3.00 24.30 -26.39
CA LEU A 47 1.61 24.16 -25.92
C LEU A 47 1.04 25.43 -25.28
N GLY A 48 1.85 26.50 -25.14
CA GLY A 48 1.42 27.74 -24.51
C GLY A 48 1.09 27.58 -23.02
N VAL A 49 1.78 26.66 -22.31
CA VAL A 49 1.55 26.39 -20.89
C VAL A 49 2.79 26.73 -20.05
N SER A 50 2.62 26.84 -18.72
CA SER A 50 3.75 27.11 -17.84
C SER A 50 4.75 25.94 -17.80
N LEU A 51 6.04 26.25 -17.57
CA LEU A 51 7.09 25.25 -17.37
C LEU A 51 6.73 24.30 -16.21
N VAL A 52 6.14 24.84 -15.14
CA VAL A 52 5.69 24.07 -13.96
C VAL A 52 4.64 23.03 -14.32
N THR A 53 3.73 23.36 -15.24
CA THR A 53 2.69 22.44 -15.76
C THR A 53 3.32 21.22 -16.45
N VAL A 54 4.29 21.45 -17.33
CA VAL A 54 4.99 20.35 -18.04
C VAL A 54 5.86 19.55 -17.07
N GLU A 55 6.52 20.23 -16.14
CA GLU A 55 7.35 19.56 -15.13
C GLU A 55 6.52 18.64 -14.23
N ALA A 56 5.34 19.07 -13.79
CA ALA A 56 4.42 18.26 -13.00
C ALA A 56 3.93 17.03 -13.79
N ALA A 57 3.56 17.21 -15.07
CA ALA A 57 3.15 16.11 -15.93
C ALA A 57 4.28 15.09 -16.17
N TYR A 58 5.50 15.55 -16.46
CA TYR A 58 6.66 14.68 -16.66
C TYR A 58 7.07 13.95 -15.39
N ARG A 59 7.03 14.61 -14.24
CA ARG A 59 7.29 13.98 -12.94
C ARG A 59 6.32 12.85 -12.64
N GLN A 60 5.04 13.06 -12.99
CA GLN A 60 4.01 12.03 -12.84
C GLN A 60 4.27 10.83 -13.77
N LEU A 61 4.59 11.07 -15.04
CA LEU A 61 4.93 10.01 -16.00
C LEU A 61 6.18 9.21 -15.59
N VAL A 62 7.18 9.87 -15.00
CA VAL A 62 8.38 9.21 -14.46
C VAL A 62 8.01 8.38 -13.23
N ALA A 63 7.23 8.93 -12.31
CA ALA A 63 6.82 8.22 -11.09
C ALA A 63 5.98 6.97 -11.38
N GLU A 64 5.26 6.95 -12.50
CA GLU A 64 4.45 5.79 -12.93
C GLU A 64 5.20 4.85 -13.90
N GLY A 65 6.47 5.16 -14.22
CA GLY A 65 7.29 4.33 -15.08
C GLY A 65 6.89 4.32 -16.56
N TYR A 66 6.09 5.28 -17.02
CA TYR A 66 5.85 5.50 -18.45
C TYR A 66 7.05 6.14 -19.14
N VAL A 67 7.82 6.92 -18.39
CA VAL A 67 8.96 7.70 -18.87
C VAL A 67 10.12 7.56 -17.89
N MET A 68 11.34 7.44 -18.39
CA MET A 68 12.56 7.51 -17.58
C MET A 68 13.29 8.82 -17.82
N SER A 69 13.86 9.39 -16.77
CA SER A 69 14.77 10.54 -16.86
C SER A 69 16.21 10.04 -16.97
N ARG A 70 16.95 10.50 -17.98
CA ARG A 70 18.40 10.27 -18.10
C ARG A 70 19.12 11.58 -17.86
N GLU A 71 20.04 11.59 -16.91
CA GLU A 71 20.81 12.80 -16.55
C GLU A 71 21.46 13.40 -17.79
N ARG A 72 21.36 14.73 -17.96
CA ARG A 72 21.85 15.51 -19.12
C ARG A 72 21.33 15.09 -20.50
N SER A 73 20.55 14.02 -20.58
CA SER A 73 20.05 13.47 -21.84
C SER A 73 18.54 13.75 -22.07
N GLY A 74 17.76 13.89 -20.99
CA GLY A 74 16.33 14.22 -21.06
C GLY A 74 15.41 13.05 -20.68
N TYR A 75 14.19 13.05 -21.21
CA TYR A 75 13.13 12.12 -20.89
C TYR A 75 12.89 11.13 -22.03
N PHE A 76 12.78 9.85 -21.72
CA PHE A 76 12.60 8.76 -22.70
C PHE A 76 11.44 7.87 -22.30
N VAL A 77 10.65 7.43 -23.27
CA VAL A 77 9.52 6.51 -23.05
C VAL A 77 10.04 5.12 -22.68
N CYS A 78 9.49 4.54 -21.60
CA CYS A 78 9.79 3.18 -21.19
C CYS A 78 9.11 2.16 -22.11
N GLU A 79 9.68 0.96 -22.21
CA GLU A 79 9.02 -0.18 -22.85
C GLU A 79 7.89 -0.65 -21.93
N LEU A 80 6.67 -0.76 -22.49
CA LEU A 80 5.50 -1.27 -21.77
C LEU A 80 5.23 -2.69 -22.27
N ALA A 81 4.92 -3.61 -21.36
CA ALA A 81 4.46 -4.94 -21.75
C ALA A 81 3.24 -4.84 -22.69
N PRO A 82 3.18 -5.68 -23.75
CA PRO A 82 2.09 -5.63 -24.73
C PRO A 82 0.74 -5.85 -24.06
N ALA A 83 -0.23 -4.97 -24.37
CA ALA A 83 -1.61 -5.23 -24.02
C ALA A 83 -2.17 -6.22 -25.04
N GLU A 84 -2.46 -7.44 -24.63
CA GLU A 84 -3.19 -8.37 -25.50
C GLU A 84 -4.56 -7.82 -25.85
N LYS A 85 -4.92 -7.89 -27.14
CA LYS A 85 -6.22 -7.44 -27.63
C LYS A 85 -7.31 -8.29 -26.99
N ILE A 86 -8.24 -7.62 -26.31
CA ILE A 86 -9.42 -8.23 -25.73
C ILE A 86 -10.29 -8.79 -26.87
N GLY A 87 -10.23 -10.08 -27.07
CA GLY A 87 -11.27 -10.81 -27.77
C GLY A 87 -12.45 -10.97 -26.82
N LEU A 88 -13.58 -10.39 -27.16
CA LEU A 88 -14.86 -10.66 -26.50
C LEU A 88 -15.18 -12.15 -26.65
N LEU A 89 -14.89 -12.93 -25.63
CA LEU A 89 -15.45 -14.27 -25.46
C LEU A 89 -16.62 -14.17 -24.48
N SER A 90 -17.79 -14.04 -25.06
CA SER A 90 -19.03 -14.51 -24.44
C SER A 90 -18.96 -16.02 -24.41
N ASP A 91 -18.83 -16.64 -23.26
CA ASP A 91 -19.35 -18.00 -23.09
C ASP A 91 -19.37 -18.43 -21.61
N GLY A 92 -20.59 -18.78 -21.18
CA GLY A 92 -20.98 -19.94 -20.45
C GLY A 92 -20.22 -20.33 -19.18
N LEU A 93 -20.76 -19.97 -18.03
CA LEU A 93 -20.45 -20.61 -16.76
C LEU A 93 -20.97 -22.06 -16.77
N PRO A 94 -20.17 -23.08 -16.43
CA PRO A 94 -20.71 -24.41 -16.14
C PRO A 94 -21.43 -24.39 -14.78
N SER A 95 -22.70 -24.69 -14.83
CA SER A 95 -23.49 -25.06 -13.67
C SER A 95 -23.17 -26.51 -13.32
N ASP A 96 -22.29 -26.77 -12.35
CA ASP A 96 -22.27 -28.04 -11.63
C ASP A 96 -21.32 -27.94 -10.43
N ALA A 97 -21.87 -27.75 -9.25
CA ALA A 97 -21.34 -28.20 -7.98
C ALA A 97 -22.41 -28.15 -6.87
N ARG A 98 -23.34 -29.07 -6.97
CA ARG A 98 -24.06 -29.57 -5.79
C ARG A 98 -23.34 -30.82 -5.36
N ALA A 99 -22.64 -30.83 -4.21
CA ALA A 99 -22.51 -32.03 -3.38
C ALA A 99 -21.86 -31.73 -2.03
N ALA A 100 -22.53 -32.27 -1.02
CA ALA A 100 -22.04 -32.80 0.25
C ALA A 100 -21.66 -31.79 1.36
N ALA A 101 -22.69 -31.50 2.16
CA ALA A 101 -22.51 -31.22 3.57
C ALA A 101 -22.33 -32.56 4.28
N ASP A 102 -21.15 -32.81 4.82
CA ASP A 102 -20.97 -33.86 5.83
C ASP A 102 -20.51 -33.20 7.12
N GLY A 103 -21.38 -33.31 8.14
CA GLY A 103 -21.14 -32.78 9.47
C GLY A 103 -20.21 -33.72 10.24
N SER A 104 -19.07 -33.21 10.68
CA SER A 104 -18.35 -33.78 11.81
C SER A 104 -18.17 -32.72 12.89
N ALA A 105 -18.83 -32.97 14.02
CA ALA A 105 -18.68 -32.23 15.24
C ALA A 105 -17.21 -32.30 15.71
N LEU A 106 -16.58 -31.15 15.87
CA LEU A 106 -15.29 -31.04 16.54
C LEU A 106 -15.50 -30.61 17.98
N ASP A 107 -15.07 -31.49 18.86
CA ASP A 107 -15.09 -31.41 20.31
C ASP A 107 -14.26 -30.20 20.78
N SER A 108 -14.88 -29.31 21.54
CA SER A 108 -14.26 -28.14 22.14
C SER A 108 -13.59 -28.51 23.47
N ARG A 109 -12.29 -28.75 23.47
CA ARG A 109 -11.45 -28.62 24.68
C ARG A 109 -10.04 -28.17 24.27
N GLY A 110 -9.77 -26.91 24.45
CA GLY A 110 -8.43 -26.31 24.39
C GLY A 110 -8.45 -25.03 25.22
N SER A 111 -7.82 -25.12 26.39
CA SER A 111 -7.62 -24.04 27.36
C SER A 111 -7.03 -22.79 26.70
N GLY A 112 -7.66 -21.65 26.98
CA GLY A 112 -7.12 -20.37 26.60
C GLY A 112 -5.88 -20.01 27.42
N ASP A 113 -4.79 -19.76 26.72
CA ASP A 113 -3.73 -18.89 27.21
C ASP A 113 -3.77 -17.62 26.36
N GLY A 114 -4.15 -16.52 26.99
CA GLY A 114 -4.16 -15.21 26.38
C GLY A 114 -2.73 -14.77 26.10
N LEU A 115 -2.49 -14.32 24.88
CA LEU A 115 -1.25 -13.64 24.50
C LEU A 115 -0.95 -12.51 25.48
N THR A 116 0.23 -12.53 26.08
CA THR A 116 0.71 -11.49 26.98
C THR A 116 0.93 -10.17 26.24
N PRO A 117 0.93 -9.01 26.93
CA PRO A 117 1.19 -7.71 26.30
C PRO A 117 2.50 -7.64 25.52
N ASP A 118 3.49 -8.47 25.85
CA ASP A 118 4.81 -8.54 25.21
C ASP A 118 4.78 -9.08 23.77
N GLU A 119 3.85 -10.01 23.46
CA GLU A 119 3.77 -10.58 22.10
C GLU A 119 3.19 -9.62 21.06
N ARG A 120 2.54 -8.53 21.47
CA ARG A 120 2.08 -7.45 20.59
C ARG A 120 3.23 -6.54 20.14
N SER A 121 4.30 -6.48 20.90
CA SER A 121 5.49 -5.65 20.62
C SER A 121 6.32 -6.19 19.46
N ALA A 122 6.39 -7.50 19.30
CA ALA A 122 7.22 -8.16 18.29
C ALA A 122 6.79 -7.94 16.83
N VAL A 123 5.56 -7.46 16.60
CA VAL A 123 5.04 -7.17 15.24
C VAL A 123 5.28 -5.72 14.84
N ASP A 124 5.46 -4.81 15.81
CA ASP A 124 5.55 -3.36 15.57
C ASP A 124 6.92 -2.72 15.88
N GLY A 125 7.91 -3.46 16.33
CA GLY A 125 9.25 -2.90 16.56
C GLY A 125 10.15 -3.83 17.39
N ALA A 126 11.44 -3.77 17.15
CA ALA A 126 12.45 -4.43 17.97
C ALA A 126 12.37 -3.89 19.41
N GLU A 127 12.43 -4.79 20.42
CA GLU A 127 12.66 -4.40 21.80
C GLU A 127 14.11 -3.91 21.93
N PHE A 128 14.28 -2.69 22.42
CA PHE A 128 15.60 -2.13 22.71
C PHE A 128 15.84 -2.17 24.23
N ASP A 129 16.98 -2.74 24.63
CA ASP A 129 17.45 -2.78 26.04
C ASP A 129 17.74 -1.39 26.65
N SER A 130 17.76 -0.35 25.84
CA SER A 130 17.99 1.04 26.23
C SER A 130 16.83 1.93 25.83
N PRO A 131 16.51 3.02 26.56
CA PRO A 131 15.44 3.93 26.20
C PRO A 131 15.74 4.60 24.84
N VAL A 132 14.94 4.26 23.84
CA VAL A 132 15.01 4.87 22.51
C VAL A 132 14.36 6.25 22.57
N LEU A 133 15.12 7.30 22.29
CA LEU A 133 14.65 8.69 22.28
C LEU A 133 13.99 9.05 20.93
N HIS A 134 14.53 8.49 19.84
CA HIS A 134 14.08 8.74 18.47
C HIS A 134 13.76 7.40 17.79
N ASP A 135 12.49 6.99 17.86
CA ASP A 135 12.05 5.70 17.31
C ASP A 135 11.48 5.87 15.88
N PHE A 136 12.27 5.49 14.88
CA PHE A 136 11.84 5.45 13.48
C PHE A 136 11.27 4.08 13.06
N THR A 137 11.11 3.15 13.98
CA THR A 137 10.45 1.86 13.72
C THR A 137 8.93 1.95 13.79
N ARG A 138 8.40 2.98 14.46
CA ARG A 138 6.97 3.24 14.68
C ARG A 138 6.55 4.58 14.10
N GLY A 139 5.28 4.70 13.70
CA GLY A 139 4.71 5.93 13.19
C GLY A 139 3.34 6.21 13.81
N ASP A 140 3.17 7.41 14.42
CA ASP A 140 1.99 7.81 15.22
C ASP A 140 1.39 9.16 14.83
N ALA A 141 1.75 9.75 13.68
CA ALA A 141 1.29 11.10 13.31
C ALA A 141 -0.23 11.24 13.30
N ALA A 142 -0.94 10.21 12.85
CA ALA A 142 -2.39 10.24 12.77
C ALA A 142 -3.03 10.53 14.13
N THR A 143 -2.53 9.93 15.20
CA THR A 143 -3.09 10.10 16.55
C THR A 143 -2.84 11.49 17.14
N LYS A 144 -1.70 12.09 16.84
CA LYS A 144 -1.30 13.41 17.40
C LYS A 144 -2.05 14.58 16.79
N ILE A 145 -2.43 14.51 15.50
CA ILE A 145 -3.05 15.63 14.78
C ILE A 145 -4.50 15.35 14.35
N PHE A 146 -5.08 14.25 14.83
CA PHE A 146 -6.47 13.91 14.55
C PHE A 146 -7.42 14.99 15.12
N PRO A 147 -8.43 15.46 14.35
CA PRO A 147 -9.31 16.53 14.76
C PRO A 147 -10.44 16.02 15.68
N TYR A 148 -10.09 15.63 16.91
CA TYR A 148 -11.03 15.05 17.89
C TYR A 148 -12.28 15.91 18.13
N SER A 149 -12.17 17.23 18.10
CA SER A 149 -13.31 18.12 18.29
C SER A 149 -14.33 18.02 17.14
N ALA A 150 -13.85 17.96 15.90
CA ALA A 150 -14.71 17.77 14.73
C ALA A 150 -15.34 16.37 14.73
N TRP A 151 -14.57 15.35 15.05
CA TRP A 151 -15.05 13.97 15.18
C TRP A 151 -16.15 13.87 16.24
N ALA A 152 -15.92 14.41 17.45
CA ALA A 152 -16.90 14.40 18.53
C ALA A 152 -18.19 15.17 18.16
N LYS A 153 -18.08 16.24 17.37
CA LYS A 153 -19.25 16.97 16.86
C LYS A 153 -20.03 16.09 15.86
N THR A 154 -19.32 15.42 14.95
CA THR A 154 -19.94 14.50 13.97
C THR A 154 -20.66 13.36 14.67
N VAL A 155 -20.01 12.70 15.64
CA VAL A 155 -20.62 11.58 16.41
C VAL A 155 -21.87 12.04 17.15
N ARG A 156 -21.83 13.19 17.84
CA ARG A 156 -23.01 13.73 18.53
C ARG A 156 -24.17 14.00 17.59
N ARG A 157 -23.89 14.55 16.41
CA ARG A 157 -24.93 14.79 15.42
C ARG A 157 -25.51 13.48 14.89
N VAL A 158 -24.68 12.49 14.55
CA VAL A 158 -25.16 11.18 14.13
C VAL A 158 -26.07 10.55 15.18
N LEU A 159 -25.70 10.66 16.46
CA LEU A 159 -26.55 10.18 17.56
C LEU A 159 -27.88 10.95 17.68
N SER A 160 -27.90 12.24 17.36
CA SER A 160 -29.13 13.07 17.41
C SER A 160 -30.05 12.85 16.20
N ASP A 161 -29.48 12.68 15.03
CA ASP A 161 -30.20 12.63 13.75
C ASP A 161 -30.63 11.21 13.36
N SER A 162 -29.96 10.19 13.92
CA SER A 162 -30.27 8.79 13.64
C SER A 162 -31.41 8.29 14.53
N THR A 163 -32.27 7.43 13.97
CA THR A 163 -33.27 6.75 14.77
C THR A 163 -32.62 5.70 15.67
N SER A 164 -33.18 5.45 16.85
CA SER A 164 -32.72 4.38 17.75
C SER A 164 -32.65 3.04 17.03
N GLU A 165 -33.57 2.78 16.12
CA GLU A 165 -33.61 1.55 15.32
C GLU A 165 -32.42 1.45 14.38
N SER A 166 -32.03 2.52 13.67
CA SER A 166 -30.89 2.50 12.73
C SER A 166 -29.53 2.33 13.42
N LEU A 167 -29.42 2.73 14.69
CA LEU A 167 -28.22 2.53 15.50
C LEU A 167 -28.17 1.17 16.21
N ALA A 168 -29.34 0.59 16.52
CA ALA A 168 -29.44 -0.67 17.24
C ALA A 168 -29.40 -1.90 16.34
N GLN A 169 -29.74 -1.77 15.06
CA GLN A 169 -29.71 -2.89 14.11
C GLN A 169 -28.29 -3.12 13.58
N ALA A 170 -27.90 -4.38 13.48
CA ALA A 170 -26.65 -4.77 12.84
C ALA A 170 -26.65 -4.36 11.36
N SER A 171 -25.54 -3.83 10.87
CA SER A 171 -25.36 -3.60 9.45
C SER A 171 -25.31 -4.93 8.68
N THR A 172 -25.65 -4.88 7.38
CA THR A 172 -25.45 -6.02 6.48
C THR A 172 -23.98 -6.46 6.47
N ALA A 173 -23.70 -7.68 6.02
CA ALA A 173 -22.32 -8.20 5.94
C ALA A 173 -21.36 -7.23 5.23
N ALA A 174 -21.82 -6.56 4.18
CA ALA A 174 -21.05 -5.57 3.45
C ALA A 174 -20.86 -4.24 4.20
N GLY A 175 -21.61 -3.97 5.25
CA GLY A 175 -21.60 -2.72 6.02
C GLY A 175 -22.65 -1.71 5.56
N SER A 176 -22.63 -0.54 6.22
CA SER A 176 -23.59 0.55 6.01
C SER A 176 -23.60 1.04 4.56
N PRO A 177 -24.77 1.13 3.90
CA PRO A 177 -24.88 1.70 2.56
C PRO A 177 -24.38 3.16 2.48
N GLN A 178 -24.52 3.93 3.57
CA GLN A 178 -24.07 5.32 3.64
C GLN A 178 -22.53 5.37 3.54
N LEU A 179 -21.82 4.57 4.36
CA LEU A 179 -20.36 4.56 4.33
C LEU A 179 -19.83 4.02 2.99
N ARG A 180 -20.46 2.97 2.45
CA ARG A 180 -20.06 2.42 1.14
C ARG A 180 -20.22 3.47 0.02
N ARG A 181 -21.28 4.29 0.02
CA ARG A 181 -21.46 5.41 -0.91
C ARG A 181 -20.40 6.49 -0.72
N ALA A 182 -20.13 6.88 0.52
CA ALA A 182 -19.10 7.87 0.84
C ALA A 182 -17.73 7.42 0.35
N ILE A 183 -17.35 6.14 0.57
CA ILE A 183 -16.09 5.56 0.07
C ILE A 183 -16.07 5.50 -1.47
N ALA A 184 -17.15 5.10 -2.14
CA ALA A 184 -17.22 5.06 -3.61
C ALA A 184 -16.99 6.46 -4.21
N ASN A 185 -17.59 7.50 -3.63
CA ASN A 185 -17.37 8.89 -4.04
C ASN A 185 -15.92 9.33 -3.80
N TYR A 186 -15.37 9.04 -2.62
CA TYR A 186 -13.98 9.31 -2.28
C TYR A 186 -13.01 8.65 -3.28
N LEU A 187 -13.20 7.37 -3.59
CA LEU A 187 -12.36 6.63 -4.54
C LEU A 187 -12.44 7.23 -5.95
N ARG A 188 -13.63 7.67 -6.39
CA ARG A 188 -13.80 8.32 -7.68
C ARG A 188 -13.03 9.65 -7.75
N GLU A 189 -13.09 10.47 -6.71
CA GLU A 189 -12.47 11.80 -6.68
C GLU A 189 -10.96 11.73 -6.50
N TYR A 190 -10.47 10.88 -5.60
CA TYR A 190 -9.05 10.88 -5.20
C TYR A 190 -8.21 9.78 -5.83
N ARG A 191 -8.84 8.64 -6.22
CA ARG A 191 -8.13 7.52 -6.87
C ARG A 191 -8.49 7.35 -8.35
N GLY A 192 -9.51 8.06 -8.84
CA GLY A 192 -10.01 7.91 -10.20
C GLY A 192 -10.65 6.53 -10.46
N MET A 193 -11.10 5.86 -9.39
CA MET A 193 -11.74 4.56 -9.44
C MET A 193 -13.25 4.71 -9.49
N SER A 194 -13.90 4.24 -10.55
CA SER A 194 -15.37 4.17 -10.65
C SER A 194 -15.83 2.80 -10.14
N VAL A 195 -16.36 2.77 -8.91
CA VAL A 195 -16.85 1.55 -8.26
C VAL A 195 -18.29 1.75 -7.79
N SER A 196 -19.11 0.69 -7.86
CA SER A 196 -20.43 0.68 -7.24
C SER A 196 -20.28 0.53 -5.71
N PRO A 197 -21.13 1.19 -4.90
CA PRO A 197 -21.19 0.90 -3.48
C PRO A 197 -21.40 -0.58 -3.14
N ASP A 198 -22.02 -1.35 -4.04
CA ASP A 198 -22.27 -2.79 -3.85
C ASP A 198 -21.02 -3.67 -4.04
N GLN A 199 -19.94 -3.11 -4.57
CA GLN A 199 -18.64 -3.76 -4.65
C GLN A 199 -17.81 -3.57 -3.36
N ILE A 200 -18.25 -2.72 -2.42
CA ILE A 200 -17.48 -2.33 -1.23
C ILE A 200 -17.93 -3.13 -0.01
N ILE A 201 -16.96 -3.75 0.67
CA ILE A 201 -17.13 -4.48 1.92
C ILE A 201 -16.36 -3.75 3.02
N ILE A 202 -17.05 -3.39 4.11
CA ILE A 202 -16.45 -2.76 5.29
C ILE A 202 -16.02 -3.84 6.28
N GLY A 203 -14.87 -3.66 6.93
CA GLY A 203 -14.39 -4.58 7.98
C GLY A 203 -13.64 -3.87 9.10
N ALA A 204 -13.58 -4.53 10.27
CA ALA A 204 -12.86 -4.04 11.45
C ALA A 204 -11.34 -4.18 11.30
N GLY A 205 -10.78 -3.46 10.34
CA GLY A 205 -9.38 -3.48 9.93
C GLY A 205 -9.09 -4.52 8.84
N SER A 206 -7.91 -4.40 8.22
CA SER A 206 -7.50 -5.23 7.07
C SER A 206 -7.45 -6.73 7.41
N GLN A 207 -7.09 -7.09 8.64
CA GLN A 207 -6.99 -8.50 9.05
C GLN A 207 -8.30 -9.26 8.91
N VAL A 208 -9.43 -8.65 9.28
CA VAL A 208 -10.76 -9.26 9.08
C VAL A 208 -11.06 -9.40 7.59
N LEU A 209 -10.67 -8.41 6.79
CA LEU A 209 -10.87 -8.46 5.35
C LEU A 209 -10.02 -9.55 4.68
N TYR A 210 -8.77 -9.77 5.13
CA TYR A 210 -7.95 -10.89 4.64
C TYR A 210 -8.62 -12.25 4.93
N GLN A 211 -9.21 -12.41 6.12
CA GLN A 211 -9.96 -13.64 6.46
C GLN A 211 -11.15 -13.86 5.50
N LEU A 212 -11.91 -12.79 5.23
CA LEU A 212 -13.03 -12.86 4.29
C LEU A 212 -12.57 -13.18 2.86
N VAL A 213 -11.43 -12.60 2.42
CA VAL A 213 -10.82 -12.90 1.11
C VAL A 213 -10.42 -14.36 1.00
N VAL A 214 -9.79 -14.94 2.04
CA VAL A 214 -9.41 -16.36 2.05
C VAL A 214 -10.64 -17.27 2.04
N GLN A 215 -11.71 -16.90 2.73
CA GLN A 215 -12.98 -17.65 2.67
C GLN A 215 -13.62 -17.56 1.28
N LEU A 216 -13.61 -16.38 0.66
CA LEU A 216 -14.21 -16.14 -0.65
C LEU A 216 -13.43 -16.81 -1.79
N LEU A 217 -12.09 -16.69 -1.80
CA LEU A 217 -11.26 -17.23 -2.88
C LEU A 217 -10.89 -18.71 -2.69
N GLY A 218 -10.81 -19.17 -1.45
CA GLY A 218 -10.57 -20.56 -1.08
C GLY A 218 -9.25 -20.78 -0.36
N ARG A 219 -9.27 -21.59 0.72
CA ARG A 219 -8.09 -21.95 1.53
C ARG A 219 -7.11 -22.87 0.81
N GLN A 220 -7.58 -23.64 -0.16
CA GLN A 220 -6.77 -24.57 -0.95
C GLN A 220 -5.91 -23.86 -2.01
N LYS A 221 -6.20 -22.59 -2.27
CA LYS A 221 -5.41 -21.73 -3.17
C LYS A 221 -4.04 -21.43 -2.60
N VAL A 222 -3.05 -21.23 -3.47
CA VAL A 222 -1.71 -20.80 -3.09
C VAL A 222 -1.63 -19.27 -3.20
N TYR A 223 -1.34 -18.63 -2.07
CA TYR A 223 -1.22 -17.18 -1.95
C TYR A 223 0.25 -16.76 -2.07
N ALA A 224 0.62 -16.06 -3.12
CA ALA A 224 1.93 -15.46 -3.26
C ALA A 224 1.99 -14.15 -2.48
N ILE A 225 3.01 -13.95 -1.66
CA ILE A 225 3.28 -12.72 -0.91
C ILE A 225 4.71 -12.23 -1.16
N GLU A 226 4.92 -10.94 -1.06
CA GLU A 226 6.20 -10.28 -1.30
C GLU A 226 7.24 -10.60 -0.20
N THR A 227 8.52 -10.78 -0.59
CA THR A 227 9.65 -10.88 0.36
C THR A 227 10.87 -10.07 -0.16
N PRO A 228 11.47 -9.14 0.63
CA PRO A 228 10.99 -8.71 1.94
C PRO A 228 9.59 -8.10 1.85
N GLY A 229 8.79 -8.29 2.90
CA GLY A 229 7.37 -7.91 2.88
C GLY A 229 6.82 -7.68 4.30
N TYR A 230 5.50 -7.56 4.40
CA TYR A 230 4.82 -7.38 5.67
C TYR A 230 4.69 -8.73 6.42
N PRO A 231 5.44 -8.96 7.52
CA PRO A 231 5.52 -10.29 8.14
C PRO A 231 4.18 -10.83 8.65
N LEU A 232 3.25 -9.94 9.02
CA LEU A 232 1.93 -10.35 9.50
C LEU A 232 1.11 -11.08 8.43
N LEU A 233 1.32 -10.81 7.14
CA LEU A 233 0.61 -11.53 6.07
C LEU A 233 0.91 -13.03 6.10
N ALA A 234 2.18 -13.41 6.21
CA ALA A 234 2.56 -14.82 6.31
C ALA A 234 1.94 -15.50 7.55
N LYS A 235 2.01 -14.83 8.72
CA LYS A 235 1.39 -15.31 9.96
C LYS A 235 -0.13 -15.49 9.80
N MET A 236 -0.80 -14.55 9.11
CA MET A 236 -2.23 -14.64 8.89
C MET A 236 -2.62 -15.75 7.94
N TYR A 237 -1.93 -15.91 6.81
CA TYR A 237 -2.21 -17.01 5.89
C TYR A 237 -1.97 -18.37 6.56
N ALA A 238 -0.88 -18.51 7.34
CA ALA A 238 -0.62 -19.70 8.13
C ALA A 238 -1.74 -19.98 9.15
N ALA A 239 -2.16 -18.99 9.92
CA ALA A 239 -3.25 -19.12 10.91
C ALA A 239 -4.61 -19.48 10.27
N LEU A 240 -4.82 -19.08 9.01
CA LEU A 240 -6.01 -19.42 8.24
C LEU A 240 -5.92 -20.80 7.55
N ASN A 241 -4.80 -21.53 7.74
CA ASN A 241 -4.49 -22.78 7.03
C ASN A 241 -4.54 -22.61 5.49
N ALA A 242 -4.19 -21.43 4.99
CA ALA A 242 -4.04 -21.16 3.58
C ALA A 242 -2.58 -21.40 3.15
N LYS A 243 -2.38 -22.08 2.03
CA LYS A 243 -1.04 -22.26 1.46
C LYS A 243 -0.52 -20.94 0.95
N PHE A 244 0.78 -20.66 1.17
CA PHE A 244 1.38 -19.47 0.58
C PHE A 244 2.81 -19.77 0.10
N CYS A 245 3.32 -18.91 -0.78
CA CYS A 245 4.70 -18.89 -1.24
C CYS A 245 5.24 -17.46 -1.23
N LEU A 246 6.57 -17.35 -1.15
CA LEU A 246 7.28 -16.09 -1.10
C LEU A 246 7.79 -15.74 -2.50
N ILE A 247 7.50 -14.51 -2.95
CA ILE A 247 8.00 -14.01 -4.23
C ILE A 247 8.94 -12.82 -3.97
N PRO A 248 10.19 -12.89 -4.43
CA PRO A 248 11.15 -11.81 -4.23
C PRO A 248 10.68 -10.51 -4.90
N VAL A 249 11.05 -9.38 -4.29
CA VAL A 249 10.85 -8.04 -4.86
C VAL A 249 12.16 -7.48 -5.40
N ASP A 250 12.06 -6.67 -6.45
CA ASP A 250 13.15 -5.88 -7.01
C ASP A 250 12.83 -4.38 -6.93
N GLU A 251 13.60 -3.52 -7.59
CA GLU A 251 13.39 -2.07 -7.60
C GLU A 251 12.03 -1.63 -8.19
N GLN A 252 11.32 -2.53 -8.89
CA GLN A 252 10.01 -2.29 -9.47
C GLN A 252 8.86 -3.03 -8.75
N GLY A 253 9.12 -3.61 -7.57
CA GLY A 253 8.18 -4.42 -6.81
C GLY A 253 8.32 -5.92 -7.08
N VAL A 254 7.23 -6.68 -6.96
CA VAL A 254 7.26 -8.13 -7.09
C VAL A 254 7.87 -8.61 -8.42
N ASN A 255 8.76 -9.63 -8.35
CA ASN A 255 9.40 -10.22 -9.52
C ASN A 255 8.42 -11.15 -10.28
N VAL A 256 8.04 -10.76 -11.49
CA VAL A 256 7.06 -11.51 -12.29
C VAL A 256 7.63 -12.83 -12.80
N GLY A 257 8.94 -12.89 -13.09
CA GLY A 257 9.59 -14.15 -13.49
C GLY A 257 9.43 -15.22 -12.40
N ALA A 258 9.81 -14.89 -11.16
CA ALA A 258 9.63 -15.78 -10.02
C ALA A 258 8.14 -16.11 -9.75
N LEU A 259 7.23 -15.15 -9.95
CA LEU A 259 5.79 -15.39 -9.84
C LEU A 259 5.30 -16.40 -10.89
N MET A 260 5.76 -16.30 -12.13
CA MET A 260 5.38 -17.22 -13.21
C MET A 260 5.92 -18.63 -13.00
N GLU A 261 7.09 -18.78 -12.39
CA GLU A 261 7.68 -20.08 -12.02
C GLU A 261 6.99 -20.69 -10.79
N SER A 262 6.27 -19.89 -10.01
CA SER A 262 5.53 -20.36 -8.84
C SER A 262 4.21 -21.04 -9.24
N ASN A 263 3.66 -21.83 -8.33
CA ASN A 263 2.32 -22.41 -8.47
C ASN A 263 1.22 -21.52 -7.84
N ALA A 264 1.44 -20.21 -7.75
CA ALA A 264 0.51 -19.28 -7.13
C ALA A 264 -0.79 -19.12 -7.92
N ASP A 265 -1.89 -19.08 -7.19
CA ASP A 265 -3.23 -18.74 -7.69
C ASP A 265 -3.58 -17.28 -7.40
N ILE A 266 -3.18 -16.79 -6.23
CA ILE A 266 -3.53 -15.46 -5.73
C ILE A 266 -2.24 -14.71 -5.41
N LEU A 267 -2.11 -13.49 -5.91
CA LEU A 267 -0.98 -12.62 -5.60
C LEU A 267 -1.42 -11.48 -4.68
N HIS A 268 -0.77 -11.33 -3.53
CA HIS A 268 -0.99 -10.21 -2.62
C HIS A 268 0.21 -9.25 -2.72
N VAL A 269 -0.03 -8.01 -3.18
CA VAL A 269 1.01 -7.02 -3.48
C VAL A 269 0.66 -5.63 -2.99
N MET A 270 1.69 -4.80 -2.77
CA MET A 270 1.62 -3.38 -2.40
C MET A 270 2.19 -2.50 -3.53
N PRO A 271 1.48 -2.31 -4.66
CA PRO A 271 2.08 -1.76 -5.87
C PRO A 271 2.28 -0.24 -5.85
N SER A 272 1.59 0.49 -4.97
CA SER A 272 1.70 1.94 -4.86
C SER A 272 2.90 2.37 -4.02
N HIS A 273 3.26 1.58 -3.00
CA HIS A 273 4.36 1.80 -2.09
C HIS A 273 4.67 0.50 -1.35
N GLN A 274 5.56 -0.31 -1.93
CA GLN A 274 5.91 -1.61 -1.39
C GLN A 274 6.53 -1.49 0.02
N PHE A 275 6.04 -2.26 0.97
CA PHE A 275 6.63 -2.34 2.28
C PHE A 275 7.53 -3.59 2.37
N PRO A 276 8.80 -3.47 2.78
CA PRO A 276 9.48 -2.30 3.34
C PRO A 276 10.34 -1.50 2.34
N THR A 277 10.45 -1.91 1.09
CA THR A 277 11.44 -1.38 0.13
C THR A 277 11.12 0.02 -0.39
N SER A 278 9.91 0.53 -0.17
CA SER A 278 9.39 1.78 -0.76
C SER A 278 9.35 1.77 -2.30
N ALA A 279 9.50 0.61 -2.93
CA ALA A 279 9.42 0.49 -4.38
C ALA A 279 8.01 0.86 -4.88
N VAL A 280 7.95 1.61 -5.98
CA VAL A 280 6.71 1.94 -6.67
C VAL A 280 6.66 1.12 -7.96
N MET A 281 5.64 0.28 -8.07
CA MET A 281 5.50 -0.62 -9.21
C MET A 281 5.27 0.16 -10.51
N SER A 282 6.13 -0.09 -11.51
CA SER A 282 6.06 0.56 -12.82
C SER A 282 4.81 0.14 -13.61
N ALA A 283 4.42 0.98 -14.58
CA ALA A 283 3.28 0.67 -15.46
C ALA A 283 3.49 -0.62 -16.27
N SER A 284 4.73 -0.95 -16.65
CA SER A 284 5.05 -2.22 -17.31
C SER A 284 4.78 -3.40 -16.38
N ARG A 285 5.32 -3.37 -15.17
CA ARG A 285 5.14 -4.43 -14.18
C ARG A 285 3.66 -4.65 -13.84
N ARG A 286 2.86 -3.58 -13.74
CA ARG A 286 1.40 -3.68 -13.53
C ARG A 286 0.71 -4.42 -14.68
N ARG A 287 1.12 -4.17 -15.93
CA ARG A 287 0.57 -4.90 -17.08
C ARG A 287 0.99 -6.37 -17.11
N GLU A 288 2.23 -6.67 -16.79
CA GLU A 288 2.72 -8.04 -16.66
C GLU A 288 1.89 -8.84 -15.64
N LEU A 289 1.60 -8.24 -14.47
CA LEU A 289 0.76 -8.86 -13.45
C LEU A 289 -0.69 -9.07 -13.91
N LEU A 290 -1.28 -8.09 -14.60
CA LEU A 290 -2.62 -8.25 -15.16
C LEU A 290 -2.65 -9.34 -16.25
N ASN A 291 -1.61 -9.48 -17.06
CA ASN A 291 -1.49 -10.56 -18.02
C ASN A 291 -1.39 -11.92 -17.29
N TRP A 292 -0.56 -12.03 -16.24
CA TRP A 292 -0.47 -13.22 -15.40
C TRP A 292 -1.85 -13.70 -14.91
N THR A 293 -2.75 -12.80 -14.52
CA THR A 293 -4.10 -13.21 -14.07
C THR A 293 -4.96 -13.82 -15.17
N ARG A 294 -4.66 -13.53 -16.44
CA ARG A 294 -5.43 -14.02 -17.61
C ARG A 294 -5.00 -15.40 -18.07
N GLU A 295 -3.79 -15.83 -17.71
CA GLU A 295 -3.26 -17.14 -18.10
C GLU A 295 -4.00 -18.31 -17.44
N ALA A 296 -4.67 -18.07 -16.29
CA ALA A 296 -5.50 -19.07 -15.65
C ALA A 296 -6.76 -18.44 -15.01
N PRO A 297 -7.95 -19.02 -15.18
CA PRO A 297 -9.24 -18.42 -14.75
C PRO A 297 -9.33 -18.23 -13.23
N GLY A 298 -8.63 -19.06 -12.45
CA GLY A 298 -8.62 -19.02 -10.98
C GLY A 298 -7.63 -18.04 -10.36
N ARG A 299 -6.84 -17.30 -11.16
CA ARG A 299 -5.86 -16.31 -10.66
C ARG A 299 -6.51 -14.98 -10.35
N PHE A 300 -6.09 -14.38 -9.21
CA PHE A 300 -6.51 -13.06 -8.76
C PHE A 300 -5.34 -12.31 -8.15
N ILE A 301 -5.48 -10.98 -8.06
CA ILE A 301 -4.54 -10.10 -7.34
C ILE A 301 -5.29 -9.41 -6.21
N ILE A 302 -4.67 -9.37 -5.03
CA ILE A 302 -5.06 -8.52 -3.90
C ILE A 302 -4.10 -7.33 -3.91
N GLU A 303 -4.61 -6.16 -4.27
CA GLU A 303 -3.88 -4.89 -4.22
C GLU A 303 -4.10 -4.26 -2.86
N ASP A 304 -3.08 -4.27 -2.00
CA ASP A 304 -3.08 -3.62 -0.69
C ASP A 304 -2.48 -2.22 -0.80
N ASP A 305 -3.31 -1.20 -0.66
CA ASP A 305 -2.99 0.22 -0.90
C ASP A 305 -3.03 1.02 0.41
N TYR A 306 -2.29 0.55 1.41
CA TYR A 306 -2.39 0.91 2.83
C TYR A 306 -2.03 2.36 3.18
N ASP A 307 -1.27 3.09 2.34
CA ASP A 307 -0.79 4.45 2.61
C ASP A 307 -0.89 5.41 1.41
N SER A 308 -1.79 5.11 0.48
CA SER A 308 -1.98 5.87 -0.76
C SER A 308 -2.35 7.34 -0.57
N GLU A 309 -2.93 7.69 0.57
CA GLU A 309 -3.25 9.06 0.96
C GLU A 309 -2.00 9.94 1.16
N PHE A 310 -0.84 9.32 1.39
CA PHE A 310 0.41 10.01 1.78
C PHE A 310 1.37 10.26 0.61
N ARG A 311 0.88 10.31 -0.62
CA ARG A 311 1.73 10.72 -1.74
C ARG A 311 2.12 12.18 -1.61
N MET A 312 3.44 12.44 -1.57
CA MET A 312 4.01 13.77 -1.31
C MET A 312 3.97 14.68 -2.53
N HIS A 313 4.12 14.11 -3.73
CA HIS A 313 4.20 14.84 -4.98
C HIS A 313 3.36 14.18 -6.08
N GLY A 314 2.61 14.97 -6.82
CA GLY A 314 1.77 14.49 -7.92
C GLY A 314 0.48 13.79 -7.46
N ARG A 315 -0.21 13.16 -8.41
CA ARG A 315 -1.37 12.31 -8.13
C ARG A 315 -0.94 10.91 -7.73
N PRO A 316 -1.80 10.18 -6.99
CA PRO A 316 -1.59 8.75 -6.78
C PRO A 316 -1.41 8.00 -8.10
N VAL A 317 -0.52 7.01 -8.11
CA VAL A 317 -0.36 6.09 -9.26
C VAL A 317 -1.68 5.37 -9.50
N ALA A 318 -2.03 5.14 -10.77
CA ALA A 318 -3.24 4.39 -11.11
C ALA A 318 -3.19 3.00 -10.44
N THR A 319 -4.28 2.60 -9.80
CA THR A 319 -4.37 1.29 -9.13
C THR A 319 -4.41 0.15 -10.16
N LEU A 320 -3.96 -1.04 -9.77
CA LEU A 320 -4.16 -2.26 -10.56
C LEU A 320 -5.66 -2.48 -10.79
N PHE A 321 -6.48 -2.32 -9.74
CA PHE A 321 -7.93 -2.40 -9.84
C PHE A 321 -8.50 -1.43 -10.87
N GLY A 322 -8.04 -0.18 -10.88
CA GLY A 322 -8.53 0.86 -11.79
C GLY A 322 -8.17 0.66 -13.26
N ILE A 323 -7.15 -0.15 -13.55
CA ILE A 323 -6.72 -0.49 -14.93
C ILE A 323 -7.06 -1.93 -15.32
N ASP A 324 -7.64 -2.72 -14.42
CA ASP A 324 -8.06 -4.09 -14.69
C ASP A 324 -9.40 -4.11 -15.43
N ALA A 325 -9.39 -4.59 -16.67
CA ALA A 325 -10.59 -4.79 -17.46
C ALA A 325 -11.19 -6.20 -17.33
N ALA A 326 -10.47 -7.12 -16.64
CA ALA A 326 -10.86 -8.54 -16.57
C ALA A 326 -11.57 -8.92 -15.25
N GLY A 327 -11.67 -7.99 -14.29
CA GLY A 327 -12.27 -8.24 -12.99
C GLY A 327 -11.49 -9.26 -12.15
N LYS A 328 -10.15 -9.15 -12.16
CA LYS A 328 -9.23 -10.06 -11.47
C LYS A 328 -8.51 -9.43 -10.28
N VAL A 329 -8.72 -8.14 -10.04
CA VAL A 329 -8.06 -7.41 -8.94
C VAL A 329 -9.09 -7.10 -7.84
N LEU A 330 -8.74 -7.44 -6.60
CA LEU A 330 -9.39 -7.00 -5.38
C LEU A 330 -8.57 -5.83 -4.84
N TYR A 331 -9.21 -4.72 -4.46
CA TYR A 331 -8.52 -3.57 -3.89
C TYR A 331 -8.84 -3.44 -2.41
N LEU A 332 -7.81 -3.31 -1.59
CA LEU A 332 -7.92 -3.18 -0.14
C LEU A 332 -7.26 -1.90 0.33
N ASN A 333 -7.92 -1.19 1.24
CA ASN A 333 -7.34 -0.03 1.93
C ASN A 333 -7.87 0.04 3.37
N SER A 334 -7.16 0.79 4.21
CA SER A 334 -7.46 0.94 5.63
C SER A 334 -7.37 2.40 6.07
N PHE A 335 -8.34 2.86 6.85
CA PHE A 335 -8.29 4.18 7.50
C PHE A 335 -7.33 4.25 8.69
N ALA A 336 -6.67 3.12 9.06
CA ALA A 336 -5.79 3.06 10.23
C ALA A 336 -4.59 4.03 10.15
N LYS A 337 -4.07 4.29 8.95
CA LYS A 337 -2.94 5.21 8.75
C LYS A 337 -3.36 6.69 8.74
N SER A 338 -4.61 6.96 8.39
CA SER A 338 -5.14 8.33 8.34
C SER A 338 -5.90 8.73 9.61
N LEU A 339 -6.67 7.83 10.21
CA LEU A 339 -7.46 8.13 11.42
C LEU A 339 -6.79 7.67 12.72
N GLY A 340 -5.84 6.74 12.62
CA GLY A 340 -5.23 6.04 13.75
C GLY A 340 -5.72 4.60 13.87
N SER A 341 -4.86 3.73 14.38
CA SER A 341 -5.09 2.29 14.45
C SER A 341 -6.29 1.87 15.34
N ALA A 342 -6.69 2.72 16.28
CA ALA A 342 -7.81 2.49 17.18
C ALA A 342 -9.19 2.52 16.49
N PHE A 343 -9.33 3.22 15.38
CA PHE A 343 -10.60 3.29 14.64
C PHE A 343 -11.01 1.97 14.00
N ARG A 344 -10.04 1.11 13.67
CA ARG A 344 -10.29 -0.25 13.15
C ARG A 344 -11.30 -0.31 12.01
N ILE A 345 -11.23 0.60 11.05
CA ILE A 345 -12.08 0.59 9.85
C ILE A 345 -11.19 0.42 8.61
N ALA A 346 -11.52 -0.57 7.80
CA ALA A 346 -10.92 -0.84 6.50
C ALA A 346 -12.02 -1.20 5.49
N TYR A 347 -11.68 -1.18 4.21
CA TYR A 347 -12.61 -1.58 3.17
C TYR A 347 -11.91 -2.37 2.07
N LEU A 348 -12.69 -3.27 1.48
CA LEU A 348 -12.32 -4.12 0.35
C LEU A 348 -13.25 -3.78 -0.82
N VAL A 349 -12.69 -3.54 -2.00
CA VAL A 349 -13.45 -3.39 -3.23
C VAL A 349 -13.30 -4.66 -4.05
N LEU A 350 -14.39 -5.32 -4.32
CA LEU A 350 -14.45 -6.56 -5.09
C LEU A 350 -14.81 -6.27 -6.55
N PRO A 351 -14.28 -7.04 -7.51
CA PRO A 351 -14.89 -7.15 -8.83
C PRO A 351 -16.36 -7.53 -8.71
N GLU A 352 -17.19 -7.09 -9.65
CA GLU A 352 -18.65 -7.26 -9.56
C GLU A 352 -19.08 -8.73 -9.35
N SER A 353 -18.44 -9.66 -10.08
CA SER A 353 -18.71 -11.10 -9.94
C SER A 353 -18.38 -11.64 -8.54
N LEU A 354 -17.28 -11.18 -7.94
CA LEU A 354 -16.92 -11.57 -6.58
C LEU A 354 -17.78 -10.87 -5.53
N ALA A 355 -18.29 -9.66 -5.78
CA ALA A 355 -19.23 -8.98 -4.89
C ALA A 355 -20.58 -9.73 -4.85
N GLN A 356 -21.08 -10.19 -6.00
CA GLN A 356 -22.27 -11.04 -6.07
C GLN A 356 -22.06 -12.36 -5.30
N ARG A 357 -20.91 -12.98 -5.51
CA ARG A 357 -20.54 -14.23 -4.81
C ARG A 357 -20.40 -14.02 -3.30
N PHE A 358 -19.79 -12.90 -2.86
CA PHE A 358 -19.72 -12.54 -1.44
C PHE A 358 -21.11 -12.46 -0.81
N ASN A 359 -22.05 -11.78 -1.45
CA ASN A 359 -23.40 -11.65 -0.95
C ASN A 359 -24.13 -13.00 -0.86
N ALA A 360 -23.89 -13.89 -1.83
CA ALA A 360 -24.52 -15.22 -1.86
C ALA A 360 -23.91 -16.18 -0.81
N GLU A 361 -22.58 -16.18 -0.66
CA GLU A 361 -21.87 -17.17 0.16
C GLU A 361 -21.58 -16.68 1.58
N LEU A 362 -21.31 -15.36 1.77
CA LEU A 362 -20.89 -14.77 3.04
C LEU A 362 -21.84 -13.68 3.55
N GLY A 363 -22.95 -13.43 2.84
CA GLY A 363 -23.94 -12.41 3.21
C GLY A 363 -24.68 -12.66 4.53
N PHE A 364 -24.54 -13.85 5.11
CA PHE A 364 -25.11 -14.20 6.41
C PHE A 364 -24.33 -13.65 7.61
N TYR A 365 -23.10 -13.17 7.41
CA TYR A 365 -22.32 -12.55 8.48
C TYR A 365 -22.92 -11.19 8.91
N SER A 366 -22.80 -10.87 10.19
CA SER A 366 -22.97 -9.49 10.65
C SER A 366 -21.69 -8.72 10.39
N ASN A 367 -21.80 -7.43 10.05
CA ASN A 367 -20.62 -6.59 9.89
C ASN A 367 -19.89 -6.39 11.22
N THR A 368 -18.56 -6.35 11.15
CA THR A 368 -17.69 -6.29 12.33
C THR A 368 -17.44 -4.86 12.83
N VAL A 369 -17.87 -3.83 12.08
CA VAL A 369 -17.77 -2.42 12.48
C VAL A 369 -19.11 -1.93 13.00
N SER A 370 -19.10 -1.22 14.13
CA SER A 370 -20.30 -0.66 14.75
C SER A 370 -21.06 0.26 13.78
N PRO A 371 -22.41 0.22 13.73
CA PRO A 371 -23.21 1.13 12.92
C PRO A 371 -22.90 2.60 13.19
N LEU A 372 -22.70 2.97 14.46
CA LEU A 372 -22.35 4.34 14.86
C LEU A 372 -21.04 4.81 14.21
N ASP A 373 -20.00 3.98 14.27
CA ASP A 373 -18.69 4.33 13.70
C ASP A 373 -18.77 4.44 12.18
N GLN A 374 -19.54 3.54 11.54
CA GLN A 374 -19.76 3.60 10.10
C GLN A 374 -20.48 4.88 9.67
N LEU A 375 -21.56 5.26 10.35
CA LEU A 375 -22.32 6.46 10.06
C LEU A 375 -21.52 7.75 10.36
N ALA A 376 -20.76 7.75 11.47
CA ALA A 376 -19.89 8.86 11.82
C ALA A 376 -18.78 9.06 10.77
N LEU A 377 -18.16 7.99 10.30
CA LEU A 377 -17.14 8.08 9.24
C LEU A 377 -17.74 8.51 7.90
N ALA A 378 -18.92 8.01 7.53
CA ALA A 378 -19.63 8.45 6.34
C ALA A 378 -19.85 9.96 6.34
N SER A 379 -20.44 10.50 7.43
CA SER A 379 -20.64 11.94 7.60
C SER A 379 -19.31 12.73 7.59
N PHE A 380 -18.28 12.19 8.24
CA PHE A 380 -16.96 12.84 8.30
C PHE A 380 -16.29 12.96 6.93
N ILE A 381 -16.50 11.96 6.03
CA ILE A 381 -16.05 11.99 4.63
C ILE A 381 -16.89 12.99 3.84
N GLU A 382 -18.24 12.87 3.86
CA GLU A 382 -19.18 13.67 3.06
C GLU A 382 -19.09 15.17 3.35
N GLU A 383 -18.79 15.56 4.61
CA GLU A 383 -18.59 16.95 5.00
C GLU A 383 -17.18 17.48 4.71
N GLY A 384 -16.32 16.67 4.09
CA GLY A 384 -14.95 17.02 3.75
C GLY A 384 -14.01 17.15 4.96
N HIS A 385 -14.42 16.69 6.14
CA HIS A 385 -13.56 16.67 7.33
C HIS A 385 -12.40 15.71 7.16
N TYR A 386 -12.65 14.55 6.57
CA TYR A 386 -11.64 13.55 6.26
C TYR A 386 -10.58 14.10 5.30
N GLU A 387 -10.99 14.69 4.19
CA GLU A 387 -10.07 15.29 3.22
C GLU A 387 -9.17 16.36 3.85
N ARG A 388 -9.78 17.30 4.59
CA ARG A 388 -9.02 18.34 5.30
C ARG A 388 -8.02 17.75 6.29
N HIS A 389 -8.37 16.63 6.94
CA HIS A 389 -7.48 15.93 7.85
C HIS A 389 -6.32 15.27 7.09
N VAL A 390 -6.59 14.51 6.03
CA VAL A 390 -5.56 13.88 5.18
C VAL A 390 -4.59 14.93 4.61
N ASN A 391 -5.08 16.09 4.18
CA ASN A 391 -4.24 17.17 3.67
C ASN A 391 -3.29 17.73 4.76
N ARG A 392 -3.77 17.86 6.02
CA ARG A 392 -2.91 18.23 7.15
C ARG A 392 -1.87 17.17 7.47
N LEU A 393 -2.28 15.90 7.51
CA LEU A 393 -1.37 14.75 7.72
C LEU A 393 -0.28 14.71 6.65
N ARG A 394 -0.66 14.82 5.38
CA ARG A 394 0.28 14.84 4.26
C ARG A 394 1.29 15.98 4.37
N THR A 395 0.81 17.17 4.75
CA THR A 395 1.70 18.33 4.94
C THR A 395 2.66 18.11 6.11
N HIS A 396 2.19 17.54 7.21
CA HIS A 396 3.00 17.21 8.37
C HIS A 396 4.05 16.15 8.02
N ALA A 397 3.63 15.02 7.43
CA ALA A 397 4.51 13.94 7.03
C ALA A 397 5.62 14.43 6.08
N ARG A 398 5.27 15.25 5.07
CA ARG A 398 6.24 15.85 4.16
C ARG A 398 7.27 16.70 4.90
N ARG A 399 6.85 17.57 5.79
CA ARG A 399 7.77 18.43 6.57
C ARG A 399 8.70 17.59 7.46
N SER A 400 8.17 16.56 8.12
CA SER A 400 8.97 15.65 8.95
C SER A 400 10.00 14.90 8.12
N GLN A 401 9.63 14.42 6.91
CA GLN A 401 10.55 13.77 5.99
C GLN A 401 11.66 14.73 5.51
N GLU A 402 11.26 15.92 5.04
CA GLU A 402 12.19 16.94 4.55
C GLU A 402 13.20 17.32 5.63
N ALA A 403 12.74 17.57 6.87
CA ALA A 403 13.59 17.91 8.00
C ALA A 403 14.60 16.81 8.33
N LEU A 404 14.16 15.54 8.40
CA LEU A 404 15.04 14.42 8.69
C LEU A 404 16.09 14.21 7.58
N VAL A 405 15.65 14.20 6.33
CA VAL A 405 16.57 14.03 5.18
C VAL A 405 17.55 15.19 5.07
N GLU A 406 17.11 16.42 5.34
CA GLU A 406 17.98 17.61 5.32
C GLU A 406 19.02 17.56 6.45
N ALA A 407 18.61 17.20 7.67
CA ALA A 407 19.53 17.04 8.80
C ALA A 407 20.61 15.99 8.49
N LEU A 408 20.22 14.82 7.99
CA LEU A 408 21.16 13.75 7.61
C LEU A 408 22.08 14.15 6.44
N ARG A 409 21.61 14.97 5.49
CA ARG A 409 22.43 15.44 4.35
C ARG A 409 23.42 16.55 4.72
N LYS A 410 23.21 17.27 5.80
CA LYS A 410 24.12 18.30 6.29
C LYS A 410 25.29 17.74 7.09
N GLY A 411 25.15 16.55 7.60
CA GLY A 411 26.12 15.90 8.49
C GLY A 411 27.31 15.27 7.76
N PRO A 412 28.34 14.88 8.51
CA PRO A 412 29.59 14.30 7.98
C PRO A 412 29.37 12.96 7.25
N LEU A 413 28.30 12.25 7.58
CA LEU A 413 27.97 10.96 6.95
C LEU A 413 27.22 11.11 5.61
N ALA A 414 26.86 12.31 5.18
CA ALA A 414 26.02 12.56 4.00
C ALA A 414 26.52 11.87 2.73
N HIS A 415 27.84 11.80 2.52
CA HIS A 415 28.46 11.16 1.36
C HIS A 415 28.36 9.61 1.36
N ARG A 416 27.99 9.02 2.49
CA ARG A 416 27.78 7.58 2.67
C ARG A 416 26.29 7.20 2.65
N LEU A 417 25.39 8.17 2.68
CA LEU A 417 23.94 7.97 2.74
C LEU A 417 23.29 8.05 1.36
N ARG A 418 22.36 7.13 1.10
CA ARG A 418 21.44 7.18 -0.03
C ARG A 418 20.01 7.00 0.49
N PHE A 419 19.07 7.75 -0.07
CA PHE A 419 17.66 7.71 0.31
C PHE A 419 16.83 7.23 -0.86
N GLU A 420 15.93 6.26 -0.61
CA GLU A 420 15.04 5.64 -1.58
C GLU A 420 13.59 5.83 -1.11
N GLY A 421 12.64 6.01 -2.04
CA GLY A 421 11.22 6.12 -1.70
C GLY A 421 10.76 7.46 -1.15
N LEU A 422 11.50 8.55 -1.32
CA LEU A 422 11.12 9.89 -0.84
C LEU A 422 9.86 10.48 -1.51
N GLY A 423 9.28 9.80 -2.50
CA GLY A 423 8.16 10.31 -3.30
C GLY A 423 6.80 10.19 -2.65
N GLY A 424 6.65 9.41 -1.59
CA GLY A 424 5.36 9.15 -0.95
C GLY A 424 5.43 8.14 0.19
N GLY A 425 4.25 7.84 0.74
CA GLY A 425 4.09 6.91 1.85
C GLY A 425 4.46 7.50 3.21
N LEU A 426 4.52 6.64 4.22
CA LEU A 426 4.82 6.98 5.61
C LEU A 426 6.20 6.48 6.07
N HIS A 427 6.98 5.93 5.15
CA HIS A 427 8.36 5.53 5.38
C HIS A 427 9.20 5.75 4.13
N PHE A 428 10.49 5.73 4.29
CA PHE A 428 11.48 5.66 3.20
C PHE A 428 12.61 4.73 3.62
N VAL A 429 13.46 4.35 2.67
CA VAL A 429 14.65 3.53 2.95
C VAL A 429 15.89 4.42 2.96
N MET A 430 16.70 4.26 3.99
CA MET A 430 18.03 4.83 4.10
C MET A 430 19.06 3.73 3.91
N ALA A 431 19.87 3.81 2.85
CA ALA A 431 21.01 2.96 2.62
C ALA A 431 22.28 3.64 3.10
N PHE A 432 23.16 2.91 3.75
CA PHE A 432 24.41 3.42 4.33
C PHE A 432 25.61 2.64 3.80
N LYS A 433 26.53 3.32 3.16
CA LYS A 433 27.76 2.70 2.62
C LYS A 433 28.72 2.33 3.75
N ASP A 434 28.66 1.09 4.22
CA ASP A 434 29.46 0.53 5.31
C ASP A 434 29.76 -0.96 5.06
N LYS A 435 30.75 -1.50 5.77
CA LYS A 435 31.09 -2.93 5.76
C LYS A 435 30.42 -3.70 6.90
N ARG A 436 29.92 -2.98 7.91
CA ARG A 436 29.17 -3.57 9.04
C ARG A 436 27.80 -4.02 8.53
N SER A 437 27.25 -5.04 9.19
CA SER A 437 25.90 -5.55 8.89
C SER A 437 24.80 -4.56 9.32
N GLU A 438 23.60 -4.74 8.80
CA GLU A 438 22.41 -3.99 9.24
C GLU A 438 22.17 -4.14 10.74
N ALA A 439 22.32 -5.36 11.28
CA ALA A 439 22.13 -5.64 12.70
C ALA A 439 23.16 -4.92 13.58
N GLU A 440 24.44 -4.91 13.20
CA GLU A 440 25.48 -4.19 13.94
C GLU A 440 25.22 -2.67 13.94
N LEU A 441 24.88 -2.11 12.79
CA LEU A 441 24.60 -0.67 12.67
C LEU A 441 23.33 -0.27 13.41
N ALA A 442 22.26 -1.09 13.37
CA ALA A 442 21.05 -0.87 14.15
C ALA A 442 21.33 -0.94 15.67
N GLY A 443 22.16 -1.90 16.10
CA GLY A 443 22.58 -2.02 17.51
C GLY A 443 23.38 -0.80 18.00
N LEU A 444 24.26 -0.25 17.17
CA LEU A 444 24.98 1.00 17.46
C LEU A 444 24.04 2.20 17.54
N ALA A 445 23.09 2.32 16.60
CA ALA A 445 22.08 3.37 16.60
C ALA A 445 21.20 3.30 17.87
N ALA A 446 20.76 2.09 18.26
CA ALA A 446 19.96 1.87 19.46
C ALA A 446 20.68 2.31 20.74
N LYS A 447 21.98 2.00 20.87
CA LYS A 447 22.82 2.47 22.00
C LYS A 447 22.93 4.01 22.04
N ALA A 448 22.84 4.67 20.90
CA ALA A 448 22.78 6.13 20.79
C ALA A 448 21.34 6.70 20.92
N GLY A 449 20.36 5.87 21.26
CA GLY A 449 18.98 6.28 21.46
C GLY A 449 18.15 6.40 20.17
N VAL A 450 18.61 5.83 19.05
CA VAL A 450 17.91 5.87 17.76
C VAL A 450 17.45 4.47 17.35
N GLY A 451 16.14 4.27 17.25
CA GLY A 451 15.53 3.03 16.77
C GLY A 451 15.46 2.99 15.24
N LEU A 452 16.12 2.02 14.64
CA LEU A 452 16.09 1.76 13.18
C LEU A 452 15.66 0.32 12.92
N ALA A 453 14.86 0.11 11.88
CA ALA A 453 14.46 -1.22 11.44
C ALA A 453 15.32 -1.68 10.25
N PRO A 454 16.20 -2.68 10.40
CA PRO A 454 16.91 -3.29 9.28
C PRO A 454 15.94 -3.83 8.22
N ILE A 455 16.23 -3.64 6.93
CA ILE A 455 15.34 -4.15 5.88
C ILE A 455 15.32 -5.68 5.86
N GLY A 456 16.43 -6.31 6.21
CA GLY A 456 16.56 -7.77 6.32
C GLY A 456 15.62 -8.38 7.37
N SER A 457 15.22 -7.62 8.42
CA SER A 457 14.25 -8.11 9.41
C SER A 457 12.84 -8.34 8.84
N PHE A 458 12.55 -7.87 7.64
CA PHE A 458 11.31 -8.10 6.91
C PHE A 458 11.42 -9.20 5.85
N SER A 459 12.58 -9.84 5.73
CA SER A 459 12.76 -11.02 4.89
C SER A 459 12.14 -12.23 5.59
N LEU A 460 11.23 -12.90 4.89
CA LEU A 460 10.54 -14.07 5.41
C LEU A 460 11.33 -15.32 5.00
N ALA A 461 11.74 -16.15 5.98
CA ALA A 461 12.32 -17.45 5.71
C ALA A 461 11.19 -18.50 5.64
N ALA A 462 11.05 -19.19 4.53
CA ALA A 462 10.00 -20.19 4.32
C ALA A 462 10.08 -21.31 5.37
N ASP A 463 11.28 -21.77 5.71
CA ASP A 463 11.50 -22.89 6.63
C ASP A 463 11.14 -22.58 8.08
N ALA A 464 11.32 -21.33 8.53
CA ALA A 464 10.94 -20.90 9.87
C ALA A 464 9.42 -20.85 10.08
N LEU A 465 8.67 -20.61 9.01
CA LEU A 465 7.20 -20.51 9.03
C LEU A 465 6.52 -21.89 9.07
N PHE A 466 7.15 -22.91 8.52
CA PHE A 466 6.60 -24.29 8.49
C PHE A 466 7.04 -25.17 9.66
N SER A 467 8.12 -24.82 10.38
CA SER A 467 8.64 -25.61 11.51
C SER A 467 7.86 -25.45 12.83
N GLY A 468 6.81 -24.62 12.85
CA GLY A 468 6.04 -24.33 14.07
C GLY A 468 6.79 -23.48 15.11
N ALA A 469 8.04 -23.11 14.85
CA ALA A 469 8.86 -22.23 15.68
C ALA A 469 8.63 -20.76 15.30
N LEU A 470 7.40 -20.28 15.51
CA LEU A 470 7.05 -18.87 15.30
C LEU A 470 7.51 -17.96 16.45
N THR A 471 8.74 -18.16 16.95
CA THR A 471 9.35 -17.23 17.90
C THR A 471 9.99 -16.07 17.14
N SER A 472 10.04 -14.88 17.76
CA SER A 472 10.71 -13.69 17.23
C SER A 472 12.15 -13.98 16.76
N ASP A 473 12.84 -14.89 17.44
CA ASP A 473 14.22 -15.29 17.19
C ASP A 473 14.36 -16.19 15.94
N ALA A 474 13.35 -17.01 15.63
CA ALA A 474 13.35 -17.85 14.43
C ALA A 474 13.12 -17.06 13.13
N LEU A 475 12.45 -15.90 13.21
CA LEU A 475 12.29 -14.98 12.07
C LEU A 475 13.57 -14.18 11.80
N ALA A 476 14.45 -14.05 12.80
CA ALA A 476 15.73 -13.33 12.70
C ALA A 476 16.93 -14.24 12.37
N ALA A 477 16.79 -15.57 12.46
CA ALA A 477 17.91 -16.50 12.59
C ALA A 477 18.61 -16.93 11.31
N ASP A 478 18.12 -16.61 10.11
CA ASP A 478 18.79 -17.05 8.86
C ASP A 478 18.85 -15.96 7.77
N SER A 479 19.32 -14.77 8.15
CA SER A 479 19.57 -13.67 7.22
C SER A 479 20.94 -13.79 6.50
N SER A 480 21.59 -14.96 6.50
CA SER A 480 22.90 -15.14 5.87
C SER A 480 22.83 -15.29 4.33
N GLU A 481 21.70 -15.63 3.75
CA GLU A 481 21.45 -15.39 2.33
C GLU A 481 20.77 -14.02 2.16
N SER A 482 21.60 -12.96 2.21
CA SER A 482 21.17 -11.61 1.91
C SER A 482 20.49 -11.61 0.55
N THR A 483 19.19 -11.35 0.49
CA THR A 483 18.55 -10.78 -0.71
C THR A 483 19.22 -9.42 -0.93
N SER A 484 20.39 -9.44 -1.57
CA SER A 484 21.16 -8.23 -1.85
C SER A 484 20.37 -7.42 -2.88
N PHE A 485 19.67 -6.37 -2.44
CA PHE A 485 19.31 -5.31 -3.35
C PHE A 485 20.62 -4.80 -3.98
N GLY A 486 20.91 -5.23 -5.18
CA GLY A 486 21.89 -4.83 -6.19
C GLY A 486 23.26 -4.32 -5.81
N ASP A 487 23.49 -3.70 -4.65
CA ASP A 487 24.76 -3.03 -4.28
C ASP A 487 25.33 -3.45 -2.91
N GLY A 488 24.68 -4.36 -2.19
CA GLY A 488 25.17 -4.88 -0.90
C GLY A 488 25.26 -3.85 0.24
N MET A 489 24.64 -2.68 0.11
CA MET A 489 24.65 -1.66 1.17
C MET A 489 23.63 -2.02 2.26
N PRO A 490 23.99 -1.91 3.57
CA PRO A 490 23.04 -1.94 4.67
C PRO A 490 21.89 -0.95 4.47
N ARG A 491 20.64 -1.38 4.71
CA ARG A 491 19.42 -0.59 4.50
C ARG A 491 18.52 -0.60 5.72
N PHE A 492 17.90 0.54 6.00
CA PHE A 492 17.01 0.74 7.13
C PHE A 492 15.72 1.39 6.68
N VAL A 493 14.60 0.90 7.21
CA VAL A 493 13.28 1.49 7.03
C VAL A 493 13.07 2.58 8.08
N LEU A 494 12.84 3.81 7.64
CA LEU A 494 12.58 4.94 8.53
C LEU A 494 11.14 5.42 8.38
N ARG A 495 10.37 5.31 9.45
CA ARG A 495 9.04 5.93 9.56
C ARG A 495 9.21 7.31 10.18
N TYR A 496 8.68 8.35 9.57
CA TYR A 496 8.96 9.74 9.91
C TYR A 496 7.72 10.56 10.32
N ASP A 497 6.58 9.93 10.38
CA ASP A 497 5.28 10.55 10.58
C ASP A 497 5.03 11.13 11.98
N GLY A 498 5.98 11.03 12.91
CA GLY A 498 5.89 11.57 14.27
C GLY A 498 6.98 12.53 14.71
N SER A 499 7.99 12.81 13.86
CA SER A 499 9.18 13.58 14.24
C SER A 499 9.00 15.09 14.07
N SER A 500 9.43 15.89 15.07
CA SER A 500 9.61 17.35 14.92
C SER A 500 10.95 17.66 14.22
N GLU A 501 11.13 18.89 13.75
CA GLU A 501 12.41 19.34 13.15
C GLU A 501 13.58 19.19 14.13
N SER A 502 13.38 19.59 15.40
CA SER A 502 14.41 19.44 16.45
C SER A 502 14.74 17.99 16.72
N ALA A 503 13.75 17.10 16.76
CA ALA A 503 13.97 15.67 16.93
C ALA A 503 14.74 15.06 15.74
N ALA A 504 14.51 15.54 14.54
CA ALA A 504 15.24 15.11 13.34
C ALA A 504 16.74 15.48 13.40
N GLU A 505 17.06 16.69 13.85
CA GLU A 505 18.46 17.13 14.03
C GLU A 505 19.16 16.36 15.16
N ASP A 506 18.47 16.11 16.27
CA ASP A 506 19.01 15.34 17.40
C ASP A 506 19.29 13.89 16.99
N ALA A 507 18.35 13.27 16.27
CA ALA A 507 18.52 11.92 15.73
C ALA A 507 19.69 11.83 14.73
N ALA A 508 19.82 12.82 13.84
CA ALA A 508 20.92 12.87 12.89
C ALA A 508 22.27 12.94 13.60
N ARG A 509 22.43 13.81 14.62
CA ARG A 509 23.66 13.89 15.45
C ARG A 509 23.95 12.59 16.20
N ALA A 510 22.92 11.93 16.74
CA ALA A 510 23.08 10.65 17.43
C ALA A 510 23.58 9.55 16.48
N LEU A 511 23.02 9.46 15.26
CA LEU A 511 23.46 8.52 14.22
C LEU A 511 24.90 8.81 13.77
N GLU A 512 25.26 10.07 13.60
CA GLU A 512 26.62 10.47 13.26
C GLU A 512 27.62 10.02 14.29
N SER A 513 27.32 10.22 15.58
CA SER A 513 28.17 9.75 16.67
C SER A 513 28.28 8.22 16.73
N ALA A 514 27.19 7.50 16.44
CA ALA A 514 27.14 6.05 16.50
C ALA A 514 27.87 5.36 15.33
N TRP A 515 27.88 5.98 14.15
CA TRP A 515 28.34 5.36 12.92
C TRP A 515 29.69 5.91 12.41
N SER A 516 30.21 6.96 13.05
CA SER A 516 31.57 7.44 12.81
C SER A 516 32.60 6.42 13.28
#